data_19ac7d5909a22414aba846cccbdc0f2f
#
_entry.id   19ac7d5909a22414aba846cccbdc0f2f
#
_cell.length_a   1.000
_cell.length_b   1.000
_cell.length_c   1.000
_cell.angle_alpha   90.00
_cell.angle_beta   90.00
_cell.angle_gamma   90.00
#
_symmetry.space_group_name_H-M   'P 1'
#
loop_
_entity.id
_entity.type
_entity.pdbx_description
1 polymer ?
#
loop_
_entity_poly.entity_id
_entity_poly.type
_entity_poly.pdbx_seq_one_letter_code
_entity_poly.pdbx_strand_id
1 'polypeptide(L)'
;MRVLIADDQRSVGTSLADMVRCCKHEIVGVVGSGLEAIQAYNHYRPDLVLMDYWMPKLNGATACRNILAKDPSARIILVSGWAPSDDTRGSGAIAILPKPLDLDRLEAALNDVAESLRASAEATISLTSIVSRAGADG
;
A
#
# COMPACT_ATOMS: atom_id res chain seq x y z
N MET A 1 -8.70 2.87 -6.45
CA MET A 1 -7.61 1.87 -6.48
C MET A 1 -7.93 0.68 -5.59
N ARG A 2 -7.17 -0.40 -5.74
CA ARG A 2 -7.36 -1.65 -5.01
C ARG A 2 -6.45 -1.68 -3.78
N VAL A 3 -7.03 -1.84 -2.61
CA VAL A 3 -6.32 -1.71 -1.32
C VAL A 3 -6.42 -3.01 -0.52
N LEU A 4 -5.28 -3.47 -0.02
CA LEU A 4 -5.17 -4.57 0.93
C LEU A 4 -4.92 -3.99 2.32
N ILE A 5 -5.60 -4.50 3.33
CA ILE A 5 -5.41 -4.09 4.73
C ILE A 5 -4.86 -5.28 5.53
N ALA A 6 -3.84 -5.03 6.33
CA ALA A 6 -3.30 -5.99 7.27
C ALA A 6 -3.25 -5.39 8.68
N ASP A 7 -4.00 -5.99 9.60
CA ASP A 7 -4.06 -5.58 11.01
C ASP A 7 -4.49 -6.80 11.83
N ASP A 8 -3.77 -7.09 12.91
CA ASP A 8 -4.08 -8.24 13.78
C ASP A 8 -5.32 -8.03 14.65
N GLN A 9 -5.75 -6.78 14.81
CA GLN A 9 -7.00 -6.45 15.47
C GLN A 9 -8.11 -6.33 14.42
N ARG A 10 -8.98 -7.35 14.37
CA ARG A 10 -10.01 -7.44 13.35
C ARG A 10 -10.93 -6.23 13.30
N SER A 11 -11.31 -5.69 14.46
CA SER A 11 -12.16 -4.49 14.51
C SER A 11 -11.48 -3.26 13.91
N VAL A 12 -10.18 -3.10 14.11
CA VAL A 12 -9.40 -2.02 13.53
C VAL A 12 -9.28 -2.19 12.01
N GLY A 13 -8.97 -3.39 11.55
CA GLY A 13 -8.90 -3.71 10.12
C GLY A 13 -10.22 -3.44 9.40
N THR A 14 -11.33 -3.83 10.01
CA THR A 14 -12.67 -3.58 9.47
C THR A 14 -12.99 -2.10 9.41
N SER A 15 -12.65 -1.34 10.46
CA SER A 15 -12.84 0.11 10.49
C SER A 15 -12.01 0.81 9.41
N LEU A 16 -10.77 0.40 9.21
CA LEU A 16 -9.92 0.92 8.14
C LEU A 16 -10.52 0.62 6.77
N ALA A 17 -11.05 -0.58 6.56
CA ALA A 17 -11.72 -0.96 5.32
C ALA A 17 -12.90 -0.05 5.02
N ASP A 18 -13.72 0.24 6.03
CA ASP A 18 -14.86 1.15 5.88
C ASP A 18 -14.41 2.57 5.50
N MET A 19 -13.35 3.07 6.14
CA MET A 19 -12.79 4.38 5.82
C MET A 19 -12.28 4.43 4.37
N VAL A 20 -11.59 3.40 3.92
CA VAL A 20 -11.08 3.30 2.54
C VAL A 20 -12.24 3.28 1.53
N ARG A 21 -13.30 2.54 1.83
CA ARG A 21 -14.49 2.50 0.98
C ARG A 21 -15.19 3.86 0.93
N CYS A 22 -15.23 4.59 2.04
CA CYS A 22 -15.76 5.96 2.07
C CYS A 22 -14.97 6.89 1.14
N CYS A 23 -13.67 6.64 0.96
CA CYS A 23 -12.83 7.38 0.02
C CYS A 23 -12.94 6.88 -1.44
N LYS A 24 -13.92 6.01 -1.72
CA LYS A 24 -14.21 5.50 -3.07
C LYS A 24 -13.14 4.56 -3.64
N HIS A 25 -12.47 3.81 -2.77
CA HIS A 25 -11.52 2.79 -3.18
C HIS A 25 -12.05 1.39 -2.87
N GLU A 26 -11.51 0.39 -3.56
CA GLU A 26 -11.91 -1.01 -3.42
C GLU A 26 -11.01 -1.71 -2.40
N ILE A 27 -11.60 -2.52 -1.54
CA ILE A 27 -10.87 -3.41 -0.63
C ILE A 27 -10.77 -4.80 -1.26
N VAL A 28 -9.54 -5.27 -1.47
CA VAL A 28 -9.31 -6.62 -2.01
C VAL A 28 -9.18 -7.67 -0.93
N GLY A 29 -8.86 -7.27 0.29
CA GLY A 29 -8.76 -8.18 1.42
C GLY A 29 -8.43 -7.46 2.72
N VAL A 30 -8.80 -8.09 3.82
CA VAL A 30 -8.41 -7.67 5.17
C VAL A 30 -7.83 -8.92 5.84
N VAL A 31 -6.54 -8.87 6.17
CA VAL A 31 -5.80 -9.99 6.74
C VAL A 31 -5.25 -9.64 8.11
N GLY A 32 -4.92 -10.65 8.91
CA GLY A 32 -4.61 -10.47 10.33
C GLY A 32 -3.16 -10.73 10.71
N SER A 33 -2.25 -10.94 9.75
CA SER A 33 -0.85 -11.18 10.07
C SER A 33 0.08 -10.72 8.94
N GLY A 34 1.36 -10.55 9.27
CA GLY A 34 2.36 -10.21 8.27
C GLY A 34 2.52 -11.28 7.20
N LEU A 35 2.46 -12.55 7.59
CA LEU A 35 2.54 -13.65 6.62
C LEU A 35 1.35 -13.66 5.68
N GLU A 36 0.15 -13.50 6.22
CA GLU A 36 -1.07 -13.39 5.39
C GLU A 36 -1.01 -12.20 4.45
N ALA A 37 -0.43 -11.07 4.90
CA ALA A 37 -0.24 -9.89 4.06
C ALA A 37 0.67 -10.19 2.87
N ILE A 38 1.78 -10.90 3.09
CA ILE A 38 2.71 -11.31 2.03
C ILE A 38 2.00 -12.22 1.03
N GLN A 39 1.27 -13.21 1.52
CA GLN A 39 0.51 -14.15 0.69
C GLN A 39 -0.58 -13.45 -0.12
N ALA A 40 -1.35 -12.58 0.53
CA ALA A 40 -2.41 -11.83 -0.11
C ALA A 40 -1.87 -10.84 -1.16
N TYR A 41 -0.72 -10.22 -0.89
CA TYR A 41 -0.06 -9.35 -1.88
C TYR A 41 0.27 -10.14 -3.15
N ASN A 42 0.88 -11.30 -3.01
CA ASN A 42 1.23 -12.15 -4.15
C ASN A 42 0.00 -12.61 -4.93
N HIS A 43 -1.10 -12.85 -4.25
CA HIS A 43 -2.34 -13.33 -4.87
C HIS A 43 -3.12 -12.20 -5.55
N TYR A 44 -3.33 -11.08 -4.85
CA TYR A 44 -4.22 -10.02 -5.31
C TYR A 44 -3.50 -8.91 -6.08
N ARG A 45 -2.21 -8.71 -5.85
CA ARG A 45 -1.44 -7.61 -6.44
C ARG A 45 -2.15 -6.27 -6.28
N PRO A 46 -2.41 -5.83 -5.04
CA PRO A 46 -3.11 -4.57 -4.79
C PRO A 46 -2.27 -3.37 -5.25
N ASP A 47 -2.95 -2.25 -5.45
CA ASP A 47 -2.28 -0.98 -5.73
C ASP A 47 -1.61 -0.39 -4.50
N LEU A 48 -2.16 -0.67 -3.31
CA LEU A 48 -1.67 -0.17 -2.03
C LEU A 48 -1.94 -1.19 -0.92
N VAL A 49 -0.99 -1.31 0.00
CA VAL A 49 -1.17 -2.05 1.26
C VAL A 49 -1.16 -1.05 2.42
N LEU A 50 -2.19 -1.09 3.26
CA LEU A 50 -2.19 -0.46 4.57
C LEU A 50 -1.82 -1.52 5.59
N MET A 51 -0.65 -1.39 6.20
CA MET A 51 -0.06 -2.43 7.03
C MET A 51 0.16 -1.93 8.45
N ASP A 52 -0.49 -2.57 9.43
CA ASP A 52 -0.17 -2.32 10.82
C ASP A 52 1.29 -2.70 11.11
N TYR A 53 2.02 -1.85 11.82
CA TYR A 53 3.38 -2.15 12.21
C TYR A 53 3.43 -3.29 13.23
N TRP A 54 2.59 -3.19 14.27
CA TRP A 54 2.63 -4.15 15.37
C TRP A 54 1.73 -5.35 15.11
N MET A 55 2.34 -6.42 14.66
CA MET A 55 1.66 -7.71 14.50
C MET A 55 2.54 -8.82 15.09
N PRO A 56 1.93 -9.84 15.75
CA PRO A 56 2.68 -10.94 16.33
C PRO A 56 3.51 -11.71 15.30
N LYS A 57 4.66 -12.21 15.72
CA LYS A 57 5.59 -13.04 14.94
C LYS A 57 6.32 -12.30 13.83
N LEU A 58 5.60 -11.57 12.97
CA LEU A 58 6.18 -10.84 11.86
C LEU A 58 5.57 -9.43 11.85
N ASN A 59 6.35 -8.42 12.22
CA ASN A 59 5.85 -7.05 12.23
C ASN A 59 5.69 -6.50 10.81
N GLY A 60 4.97 -5.38 10.70
CA GLY A 60 4.65 -4.77 9.41
C GLY A 60 5.87 -4.30 8.63
N ALA A 61 6.92 -3.83 9.30
CA ALA A 61 8.16 -3.42 8.63
C ALA A 61 8.85 -4.60 7.97
N THR A 62 8.92 -5.74 8.64
CA THR A 62 9.49 -6.97 8.10
C THR A 62 8.66 -7.49 6.93
N ALA A 63 7.33 -7.50 7.06
CA ALA A 63 6.43 -7.88 5.97
C ALA A 63 6.61 -6.96 4.76
N CYS A 64 6.73 -5.66 4.98
CA CYS A 64 6.99 -4.66 3.95
C CYS A 64 8.28 -4.97 3.18
N ARG A 65 9.39 -5.22 3.90
CA ARG A 65 10.67 -5.57 3.28
C ARG A 65 10.57 -6.85 2.43
N ASN A 66 9.84 -7.85 2.92
CA ASN A 66 9.63 -9.10 2.18
C ASN A 66 8.84 -8.88 0.89
N ILE A 67 7.79 -8.07 0.94
CA ILE A 67 6.99 -7.74 -0.25
C ILE A 67 7.86 -7.00 -1.27
N LEU A 68 8.59 -5.97 -0.81
CA LEU A 68 9.44 -5.15 -1.68
C LEU A 68 10.62 -5.92 -2.28
N ALA A 69 11.11 -6.95 -1.60
CA ALA A 69 12.17 -7.80 -2.14
C ALA A 69 11.73 -8.55 -3.39
N LYS A 70 10.46 -8.91 -3.48
CA LYS A 70 9.88 -9.60 -4.65
C LYS A 70 9.25 -8.65 -5.66
N ASP A 71 8.71 -7.54 -5.20
CA ASP A 71 8.09 -6.51 -6.05
C ASP A 71 8.55 -5.13 -5.58
N PRO A 72 9.65 -4.60 -6.15
CA PRO A 72 10.17 -3.29 -5.76
C PRO A 72 9.20 -2.12 -6.03
N SER A 73 8.19 -2.33 -6.87
CA SER A 73 7.19 -1.31 -7.17
C SER A 73 6.01 -1.31 -6.21
N ALA A 74 5.97 -2.24 -5.25
CA ALA A 74 4.89 -2.31 -4.26
C ALA A 74 4.79 -1.01 -3.46
N ARG A 75 3.56 -0.57 -3.22
CA ARG A 75 3.27 0.60 -2.41
C ARG A 75 2.67 0.16 -1.10
N ILE A 76 3.34 0.51 -0.01
CA ILE A 76 2.96 0.09 1.34
C ILE A 76 3.00 1.31 2.25
N ILE A 77 1.92 1.54 2.99
CA ILE A 77 1.85 2.52 4.06
C ILE A 77 1.82 1.75 5.38
N LEU A 78 2.76 2.03 6.26
CA LEU A 78 2.73 1.50 7.63
C LEU A 78 1.85 2.38 8.50
N VAL A 79 1.10 1.72 9.38
CA VAL A 79 0.26 2.38 10.37
C VAL A 79 0.77 1.96 11.74
N SER A 80 1.11 2.93 12.60
CA SER A 80 1.76 2.62 13.87
C SER A 80 1.25 3.51 14.99
N GLY A 81 1.01 2.91 16.15
CA GLY A 81 0.72 3.63 17.39
C GLY A 81 1.96 4.20 18.07
N TRP A 82 3.15 3.91 17.54
CA TRP A 82 4.44 4.33 18.09
C TRP A 82 5.08 5.38 17.19
N ALA A 83 5.99 6.16 17.76
CA ALA A 83 6.79 7.10 16.97
C ALA A 83 7.60 6.33 15.91
N PRO A 84 7.87 6.94 14.74
CA PRO A 84 8.70 6.32 13.74
C PRO A 84 10.07 5.93 14.30
N SER A 85 10.52 4.73 13.98
CA SER A 85 11.78 4.16 14.42
C SER A 85 12.68 3.87 13.22
N ASP A 86 13.93 3.46 13.47
CA ASP A 86 14.82 3.05 12.39
C ASP A 86 14.24 1.86 11.61
N ASP A 87 13.54 0.95 12.29
CA ASP A 87 12.89 -0.19 11.66
C ASP A 87 11.79 0.24 10.69
N THR A 88 10.92 1.17 11.11
CA THR A 88 9.84 1.67 10.25
C THR A 88 10.37 2.53 9.10
N ARG A 89 11.36 3.38 9.37
CA ARG A 89 11.98 4.23 8.32
C ARG A 89 12.75 3.41 7.30
N GLY A 90 13.39 2.33 7.73
CA GLY A 90 14.16 1.44 6.86
C GLY A 90 13.33 0.36 6.17
N SER A 91 12.01 0.36 6.35
CA SER A 91 11.12 -0.66 5.78
C SER A 91 10.92 -0.56 4.28
N GLY A 92 11.11 0.64 3.71
CA GLY A 92 10.78 0.93 2.33
C GLY A 92 9.32 1.36 2.13
N ALA A 93 8.53 1.47 3.19
CA ALA A 93 7.18 2.01 3.11
C ALA A 93 7.19 3.44 2.58
N ILE A 94 6.19 3.78 1.76
CA ILE A 94 6.10 5.12 1.16
C ILE A 94 5.63 6.18 2.16
N ALA A 95 4.97 5.75 3.24
CA ALA A 95 4.54 6.63 4.32
C ALA A 95 4.35 5.83 5.60
N ILE A 96 4.41 6.53 6.74
CA ILE A 96 4.12 5.98 8.06
C ILE A 96 3.06 6.88 8.68
N LEU A 97 1.87 6.34 8.93
CA LEU A 97 0.75 7.08 9.50
C LEU A 97 0.57 6.72 10.98
N PRO A 98 0.32 7.71 11.84
CA PRO A 98 0.11 7.45 13.27
C PRO A 98 -1.28 6.88 13.55
N LYS A 99 -1.39 6.04 14.56
CA LYS A 99 -2.67 5.62 15.15
C LYS A 99 -3.06 6.57 16.31
N PRO A 100 -4.32 6.80 16.53
CA PRO A 100 -5.46 6.41 15.69
C PRO A 100 -5.47 7.17 14.36
N LEU A 101 -5.80 6.47 13.28
CA LEU A 101 -5.92 7.11 11.97
C LEU A 101 -7.18 7.98 11.93
N ASP A 102 -7.02 9.24 11.56
CA ASP A 102 -8.17 10.06 11.21
C ASP A 102 -8.47 9.97 9.71
N LEU A 103 -9.73 10.19 9.36
CA LEU A 103 -10.19 10.06 7.98
C LEU A 103 -9.49 11.06 7.05
N ASP A 104 -9.24 12.27 7.50
CA ASP A 104 -8.62 13.32 6.67
C ASP A 104 -7.19 12.95 6.29
N ARG A 105 -6.40 12.44 7.25
CA ARG A 105 -5.03 11.98 6.98
C ARG A 105 -5.02 10.78 6.06
N LEU A 106 -5.91 9.83 6.29
CA LEU A 106 -6.04 8.66 5.43
C LEU A 106 -6.43 9.06 4.01
N GLU A 107 -7.44 9.90 3.87
CA GLU A 107 -7.90 10.41 2.57
C GLU A 107 -6.76 11.11 1.82
N ALA A 108 -6.01 11.99 2.49
CA ALA A 108 -4.88 12.68 1.89
C ALA A 108 -3.82 11.69 1.38
N ALA A 109 -3.47 10.68 2.18
CA ALA A 109 -2.51 9.65 1.80
C ALA A 109 -3.01 8.81 0.62
N LEU A 110 -4.28 8.42 0.62
CA LEU A 110 -4.89 7.67 -0.47
C LEU A 110 -4.92 8.47 -1.77
N ASN A 111 -5.23 9.76 -1.68
CA ASN A 111 -5.23 10.66 -2.85
C ASN A 111 -3.83 10.81 -3.44
N ASP A 112 -2.81 10.95 -2.61
CA ASP A 112 -1.41 11.03 -3.05
C ASP A 112 -1.00 9.76 -3.81
N VAL A 113 -1.34 8.60 -3.29
CA VAL A 113 -1.03 7.32 -3.95
C VAL A 113 -1.80 7.17 -5.25
N ALA A 114 -3.09 7.48 -5.26
CA ALA A 114 -3.93 7.40 -6.45
C ALA A 114 -3.42 8.33 -7.56
N GLU A 115 -2.99 9.53 -7.21
CA GLU A 115 -2.40 10.50 -8.14
C GLU A 115 -1.07 9.99 -8.70
N SER A 116 -0.21 9.43 -7.85
CA SER A 116 1.05 8.80 -8.26
C SER A 116 0.83 7.65 -9.23
N LEU A 117 -0.18 6.82 -8.99
CA LEU A 117 -0.57 5.73 -9.88
C LEU A 117 -1.01 6.25 -11.26
N ARG A 118 -1.82 7.30 -11.30
CA ARG A 118 -2.26 7.92 -12.56
C ARG A 118 -1.08 8.51 -13.32
N ALA A 119 -0.20 9.22 -12.66
CA ALA A 119 1.00 9.80 -13.26
C ALA A 119 1.91 8.73 -13.85
N SER A 120 2.11 7.60 -13.16
CA SER A 120 2.89 6.47 -13.66
C SER A 120 2.24 5.82 -14.88
N ALA A 121 0.92 5.65 -14.88
CA ALA A 121 0.17 5.09 -16.01
C ALA A 121 0.24 6.02 -17.23
N GLU A 122 0.07 7.31 -17.04
CA GLU A 122 0.17 8.32 -18.10
C GLU A 122 1.58 8.36 -18.70
N ALA A 123 2.62 8.31 -17.88
CA ALA A 123 4.01 8.27 -18.33
C ALA A 123 4.28 7.01 -19.17
N THR A 124 3.78 5.84 -18.75
CA THR A 124 3.91 4.59 -19.49
C THR A 124 3.19 4.65 -20.84
N ILE A 125 1.99 5.17 -20.89
CA ILE A 125 1.22 5.36 -22.12
C ILE A 125 1.96 6.30 -23.09
N SER A 126 2.49 7.41 -22.57
CA SER A 126 3.26 8.37 -23.37
C SER A 126 4.51 7.74 -23.98
N LEU A 127 5.27 6.97 -23.20
CA LEU A 127 6.46 6.24 -23.68
C LEU A 127 6.09 5.21 -24.74
N THR A 128 5.03 4.46 -24.54
CA THR A 128 4.54 3.48 -25.51
C THR A 128 4.15 4.15 -26.83
N SER A 129 3.49 5.29 -26.79
CA SER A 129 3.13 6.07 -27.97
C SER A 129 4.36 6.55 -28.73
N ILE A 130 5.39 7.03 -28.06
CA ILE A 130 6.65 7.48 -28.67
C ILE A 130 7.36 6.32 -29.36
N VAL A 131 7.47 5.18 -28.70
CA VAL A 131 8.10 3.98 -29.26
C VAL A 131 7.33 3.47 -30.47
N SER A 132 6.02 3.45 -30.41
CA SER A 132 5.16 3.03 -31.53
C SER A 132 5.33 3.93 -32.74
N ARG A 133 5.42 5.25 -32.58
CA ARG A 133 5.66 6.21 -33.67
C ARG A 133 7.05 6.03 -34.29
N ALA A 134 8.09 5.85 -33.47
CA ALA A 134 9.44 5.59 -33.96
C ALA A 134 9.50 4.30 -34.81
N GLY A 135 8.78 3.26 -34.38
CA GLY A 135 8.69 2.01 -35.12
C GLY A 135 7.93 2.13 -36.46
N ALA A 136 6.95 3.05 -36.55
CA ALA A 136 6.19 3.27 -37.77
C ALA A 136 6.97 4.02 -38.86
N ASP A 137 7.93 4.85 -38.46
CA ASP A 137 8.78 5.64 -39.36
C ASP A 137 9.98 4.85 -39.94
N GLY A 138 10.19 3.67 -39.40
CA GLY A 138 11.24 2.78 -39.84
C GLY A 138 10.77 1.78 -40.86
#